data_a006583da80470b7789c594bc8c7e4a4
#
_entry.id   a006583da80470b7789c594bc8c7e4a4
#
_cell.length_a   1.000
_cell.length_b   1.000
_cell.length_c   1.000
_cell.angle_alpha   90.00
_cell.angle_beta   90.00
_cell.angle_gamma   90.00
#
_symmetry.space_group_name_H-M   'P 1'
#
loop_
_entity.id
_entity.type
_entity.pdbx_description
1 polymer ?
#
loop_
_entity_poly.entity_id
_entity_poly.type
_entity_poly.pdbx_seq_one_letter_code
_entity_poly.pdbx_strand_id
1 'polypeptide(L)'
;DSRNIQSLTNNIIWNIFSDQEHNIWLGTDYGISLSRYNSALQFVPISQITGTGDGNQFYSLFRDSKGMYWFGGTNGLLRFIHPTGNRHEAVWYRMGDKAHPLSHNRIRHIYEDKERQLWIATDGSINRYDYTTQEFVHYNIIDSTGTYNTNWAYYIFEDDSGNLWIATCLGGIFVVDKHKLMQSKVGQYVAEYNYSIHNGLSGMFINQIMPDKEGNVWVLLYLSLIHI
;
A
#
# COMPACT_ATOMS: atom_id res chain seq x y z
N ASP A 1 -16.90 -20.89 5.31
CA ASP A 1 -17.28 -21.67 6.51
C ASP A 1 -16.01 -21.99 7.29
N SER A 2 -15.86 -21.46 8.49
CA SER A 2 -14.67 -21.63 9.35
C SER A 2 -14.32 -23.09 9.68
N ARG A 3 -15.17 -24.02 9.35
CA ARG A 3 -14.98 -25.46 9.51
C ARG A 3 -14.32 -26.15 8.30
N ASN A 4 -14.24 -25.46 7.17
CA ASN A 4 -13.58 -26.01 5.99
C ASN A 4 -12.23 -25.28 5.82
N ILE A 5 -11.13 -25.97 6.14
CA ILE A 5 -9.76 -25.46 6.02
C ILE A 5 -9.35 -25.07 4.59
N GLN A 6 -10.15 -25.39 3.60
CA GLN A 6 -9.96 -25.07 2.18
C GLN A 6 -10.86 -23.92 1.73
N SER A 7 -11.58 -23.25 2.65
CA SER A 7 -12.40 -22.09 2.37
C SER A 7 -11.62 -20.79 2.59
N LEU A 8 -12.25 -19.68 2.18
CA LEU A 8 -11.73 -18.33 2.47
C LEU A 8 -11.54 -18.12 3.97
N THR A 9 -10.50 -17.38 4.35
CA THR A 9 -10.26 -16.96 5.73
C THR A 9 -11.39 -16.05 6.25
N ASN A 10 -11.97 -15.25 5.36
CA ASN A 10 -13.11 -14.39 5.65
C ASN A 10 -13.87 -14.04 4.35
N ASN A 11 -15.16 -13.71 4.46
CA ASN A 11 -15.99 -13.34 3.32
C ASN A 11 -15.86 -11.85 2.91
N ILE A 12 -15.28 -11.01 3.77
CA ILE A 12 -14.98 -9.61 3.43
C ILE A 12 -13.62 -9.57 2.77
N ILE A 13 -13.61 -9.21 1.49
CA ILE A 13 -12.40 -9.16 0.68
C ILE A 13 -12.06 -7.70 0.41
N TRP A 14 -10.85 -7.28 0.78
CA TRP A 14 -10.33 -5.93 0.58
C TRP A 14 -9.51 -5.79 -0.68
N ASN A 15 -8.80 -6.85 -1.07
CA ASN A 15 -7.91 -6.82 -2.21
C ASN A 15 -7.85 -8.19 -2.89
N ILE A 16 -7.76 -8.19 -4.21
CA ILE A 16 -7.52 -9.37 -5.05
C ILE A 16 -6.29 -9.09 -5.90
N PHE A 17 -5.34 -10.00 -5.87
CA PHE A 17 -4.10 -9.90 -6.61
C PHE A 17 -3.79 -11.21 -7.33
N SER A 18 -3.37 -11.16 -8.60
CA SER A 18 -2.85 -12.31 -9.34
C SER A 18 -1.35 -12.16 -9.53
N ASP A 19 -0.59 -13.18 -9.15
CA ASP A 19 0.86 -13.18 -9.36
C ASP A 19 1.26 -13.69 -10.75
N GLN A 20 2.56 -13.69 -11.04
CA GLN A 20 3.10 -14.13 -12.34
C GLN A 20 2.94 -15.64 -12.58
N GLU A 21 2.78 -16.42 -11.53
CA GLU A 21 2.46 -17.84 -11.57
C GLU A 21 0.96 -18.11 -11.69
N HIS A 22 0.15 -17.05 -11.91
CA HIS A 22 -1.31 -17.07 -12.00
C HIS A 22 -2.02 -17.55 -10.73
N ASN A 23 -1.35 -17.54 -9.59
CA ASN A 23 -2.03 -17.76 -8.32
C ASN A 23 -2.90 -16.54 -7.97
N ILE A 24 -4.01 -16.78 -7.30
CA ILE A 24 -4.92 -15.74 -6.84
C ILE A 24 -4.74 -15.54 -5.33
N TRP A 25 -4.46 -14.34 -4.95
CA TRP A 25 -4.29 -13.90 -3.57
C TRP A 25 -5.45 -13.00 -3.16
N LEU A 26 -6.03 -13.27 -2.00
CA LEU A 26 -7.14 -12.50 -1.45
C LEU A 26 -6.75 -11.94 -0.09
N GLY A 27 -6.67 -10.62 0.01
CA GLY A 27 -6.58 -9.90 1.29
C GLY A 27 -7.98 -9.77 1.89
N THR A 28 -8.17 -10.29 3.08
CA THR A 28 -9.47 -10.35 3.73
C THR A 28 -9.49 -9.59 5.05
N ASP A 29 -10.66 -9.50 5.67
CA ASP A 29 -10.84 -8.92 7.00
C ASP A 29 -10.18 -9.77 8.12
N TYR A 30 -9.79 -11.01 7.82
CA TYR A 30 -9.10 -11.90 8.75
C TYR A 30 -8.08 -12.79 8.05
N GLY A 31 -6.92 -12.23 7.71
CA GLY A 31 -5.82 -12.97 7.08
C GLY A 31 -5.83 -12.92 5.55
N ILE A 32 -5.02 -13.76 4.96
CA ILE A 32 -4.83 -13.89 3.51
C ILE A 32 -5.17 -15.29 3.07
N SER A 33 -5.87 -15.41 1.96
CA SER A 33 -6.17 -16.68 1.30
C SER A 33 -5.45 -16.77 -0.04
N LEU A 34 -4.85 -17.92 -0.32
CA LEU A 34 -4.16 -18.23 -1.56
C LEU A 34 -4.88 -19.36 -2.31
N SER A 35 -5.24 -19.12 -3.58
CA SER A 35 -5.61 -20.17 -4.53
C SER A 35 -4.50 -20.37 -5.54
N ARG A 36 -3.94 -21.57 -5.60
CA ARG A 36 -2.87 -21.91 -6.54
C ARG A 36 -3.41 -22.17 -7.93
N TYR A 37 -2.69 -21.73 -8.94
CA TYR A 37 -2.97 -22.05 -10.34
C TYR A 37 -3.01 -23.58 -10.54
N ASN A 38 -3.92 -24.07 -11.35
CA ASN A 38 -4.16 -25.52 -11.60
C ASN A 38 -4.57 -26.36 -10.37
N SER A 39 -4.82 -25.78 -9.22
CA SER A 39 -5.54 -26.47 -8.16
C SER A 39 -7.06 -26.30 -8.35
N ALA A 40 -7.87 -27.29 -7.99
CA ALA A 40 -9.28 -27.03 -7.77
C ALA A 40 -9.40 -25.80 -6.87
N LEU A 41 -10.34 -24.86 -7.11
CA LEU A 41 -10.52 -23.61 -6.36
C LEU A 41 -10.54 -23.86 -4.83
N GLN A 42 -9.38 -24.08 -4.29
CA GLN A 42 -9.12 -24.30 -2.87
C GLN A 42 -8.29 -23.16 -2.36
N PHE A 43 -8.84 -22.43 -1.40
CA PHE A 43 -8.12 -21.36 -0.76
C PHE A 43 -7.38 -21.88 0.47
N VAL A 44 -6.08 -21.62 0.52
CA VAL A 44 -5.22 -21.96 1.65
C VAL A 44 -4.93 -20.70 2.43
N PRO A 45 -5.22 -20.62 3.73
CA PRO A 45 -4.78 -19.52 4.57
C PRO A 45 -3.27 -19.37 4.57
N ILE A 46 -2.78 -18.14 4.37
CA ILE A 46 -1.32 -17.90 4.33
C ILE A 46 -0.65 -18.28 5.66
N SER A 47 -1.36 -18.19 6.77
CA SER A 47 -0.88 -18.60 8.09
C SER A 47 -0.53 -20.10 8.17
N GLN A 48 -1.17 -20.94 7.38
CA GLN A 48 -0.78 -22.37 7.29
C GLN A 48 0.57 -22.55 6.60
N ILE A 49 0.95 -21.63 5.73
CA ILE A 49 2.22 -21.66 5.00
C ILE A 49 3.32 -20.99 5.82
N THR A 50 3.06 -19.76 6.29
CA THR A 50 4.06 -18.93 6.98
C THR A 50 4.03 -19.07 8.50
N GLY A 51 2.96 -19.61 9.07
CA GLY A 51 2.73 -19.67 10.51
C GLY A 51 2.39 -18.31 11.13
N THR A 52 2.06 -17.31 10.31
CA THR A 52 1.77 -15.93 10.74
C THR A 52 0.74 -15.27 9.82
N GLY A 53 0.18 -14.14 10.21
CA GLY A 53 -0.72 -13.33 9.39
C GLY A 53 -2.19 -13.43 9.74
N ASP A 54 -2.60 -14.33 10.64
CA ASP A 54 -3.99 -14.38 11.12
C ASP A 54 -4.32 -13.23 12.06
N GLY A 55 -5.61 -12.86 12.11
CA GLY A 55 -6.10 -11.78 12.98
C GLY A 55 -5.76 -10.38 12.47
N ASN A 56 -5.31 -10.25 11.22
CA ASN A 56 -5.01 -8.98 10.59
C ASN A 56 -5.91 -8.77 9.37
N GLN A 57 -6.42 -7.55 9.18
CA GLN A 57 -7.06 -7.13 7.95
C GLN A 57 -5.98 -6.76 6.93
N PHE A 58 -6.05 -7.30 5.72
CA PHE A 58 -5.07 -7.00 4.67
C PHE A 58 -5.71 -6.20 3.55
N TYR A 59 -5.29 -4.95 3.39
CA TYR A 59 -5.82 -3.98 2.43
C TYR A 59 -5.05 -3.94 1.12
N SER A 60 -3.75 -4.26 1.16
CA SER A 60 -2.88 -4.17 -0.02
C SER A 60 -1.98 -5.39 -0.11
N LEU A 61 -2.03 -6.03 -1.26
CA LEU A 61 -1.20 -7.18 -1.61
C LEU A 61 -0.40 -6.80 -2.85
N PHE A 62 0.90 -7.05 -2.81
CA PHE A 62 1.79 -6.65 -3.89
C PHE A 62 2.96 -7.63 -4.03
N ARG A 63 3.42 -7.87 -5.27
CA ARG A 63 4.68 -8.54 -5.56
C ARG A 63 5.58 -7.58 -6.30
N ASP A 64 6.73 -7.28 -5.73
CA ASP A 64 7.68 -6.34 -6.34
C ASP A 64 8.46 -6.98 -7.51
N SER A 65 9.20 -6.15 -8.24
CA SER A 65 10.01 -6.56 -9.39
C SER A 65 11.17 -7.50 -9.01
N LYS A 66 11.51 -7.60 -7.72
CA LYS A 66 12.49 -8.55 -7.18
C LYS A 66 11.88 -9.89 -6.77
N GLY A 67 10.56 -10.03 -6.94
CA GLY A 67 9.82 -11.24 -6.64
C GLY A 67 9.40 -11.39 -5.17
N MET A 68 9.63 -10.37 -4.33
CA MET A 68 9.18 -10.37 -2.94
C MET A 68 7.69 -10.09 -2.85
N TYR A 69 7.01 -10.79 -1.96
CA TYR A 69 5.60 -10.56 -1.64
C TYR A 69 5.49 -9.62 -0.44
N TRP A 70 4.63 -8.63 -0.56
CA TRP A 70 4.37 -7.60 0.43
C TRP A 70 2.88 -7.54 0.74
N PHE A 71 2.52 -7.70 1.99
CA PHE A 71 1.14 -7.68 2.46
C PHE A 71 0.97 -6.65 3.55
N GLY A 72 0.18 -5.65 3.26
CA GLY A 72 -0.12 -4.54 4.14
C GLY A 72 -1.50 -4.64 4.77
N GLY A 73 -1.57 -4.45 6.07
CA GLY A 73 -2.82 -4.53 6.83
C GLY A 73 -2.90 -3.59 8.02
N THR A 74 -3.79 -3.88 8.97
CA THR A 74 -3.99 -3.06 10.17
C THR A 74 -2.85 -3.15 11.17
N ASN A 75 -2.06 -4.24 11.14
CA ASN A 75 -1.06 -4.53 12.16
C ASN A 75 0.35 -4.73 11.58
N GLY A 76 0.70 -3.87 10.62
CA GLY A 76 2.03 -3.86 10.03
C GLY A 76 2.07 -4.37 8.59
N LEU A 77 3.29 -4.47 8.09
CA LEU A 77 3.66 -4.92 6.76
C LEU A 77 4.36 -6.27 6.88
N LEU A 78 3.88 -7.27 6.16
CA LEU A 78 4.47 -8.59 6.06
C LEU A 78 5.19 -8.73 4.71
N ARG A 79 6.46 -9.14 4.74
CA ARG A 79 7.25 -9.52 3.56
C ARG A 79 7.61 -10.98 3.59
N PHE A 80 7.57 -11.65 2.43
CA PHE A 80 8.19 -12.96 2.27
C PHE A 80 8.60 -13.24 0.81
N ILE A 81 9.52 -14.21 0.62
CA ILE A 81 10.17 -14.47 -0.68
C ILE A 81 9.32 -15.42 -1.54
N HIS A 82 8.80 -16.48 -0.94
CA HIS A 82 8.02 -17.48 -1.66
C HIS A 82 6.78 -17.92 -0.91
N PRO A 83 5.62 -18.01 -1.58
CA PRO A 83 4.38 -18.48 -0.97
C PRO A 83 4.42 -19.97 -0.59
N THR A 84 5.44 -20.70 -1.04
CA THR A 84 5.65 -22.12 -0.76
C THR A 84 6.92 -22.40 0.06
N GLY A 85 7.62 -21.32 0.46
CA GLY A 85 8.90 -21.38 1.16
C GLY A 85 8.79 -21.70 2.65
N ASN A 86 9.93 -21.78 3.29
CA ASN A 86 10.03 -22.06 4.71
C ASN A 86 9.44 -20.92 5.56
N ARG A 87 8.83 -21.27 6.69
CA ARG A 87 8.28 -20.33 7.69
C ARG A 87 9.23 -19.23 8.15
N HIS A 88 10.55 -19.44 7.96
CA HIS A 88 11.60 -18.53 8.41
C HIS A 88 11.85 -17.32 7.51
N GLU A 89 11.17 -17.22 6.36
CA GLU A 89 11.37 -16.13 5.39
C GLU A 89 10.32 -15.02 5.50
N ALA A 90 9.37 -15.13 6.42
CA ALA A 90 8.37 -14.10 6.69
C ALA A 90 8.91 -13.06 7.68
N VAL A 91 8.97 -11.81 7.27
CA VAL A 91 9.44 -10.70 8.09
C VAL A 91 8.32 -9.69 8.29
N TRP A 92 8.05 -9.35 9.54
CA TRP A 92 7.13 -8.30 9.91
C TRP A 92 7.87 -6.98 10.15
N TYR A 93 7.28 -5.90 9.64
CA TYR A 93 7.70 -4.53 9.89
C TYR A 93 6.57 -3.77 10.59
N ARG A 94 6.89 -3.05 11.67
CA ARG A 94 5.91 -2.34 12.49
C ARG A 94 6.44 -0.99 12.98
N MET A 95 5.52 -0.11 13.33
CA MET A 95 5.85 1.11 14.06
C MET A 95 6.47 0.73 15.43
N GLY A 96 7.57 1.38 15.76
CA GLY A 96 8.30 1.10 17.01
C GLY A 96 9.26 -0.09 16.94
N ASP A 97 9.36 -0.77 15.81
CA ASP A 97 10.46 -1.70 15.55
C ASP A 97 11.78 -0.94 15.62
N LYS A 98 12.74 -1.43 16.43
CA LYS A 98 14.02 -0.74 16.61
C LYS A 98 14.93 -0.83 15.40
N ALA A 99 14.82 -1.90 14.62
CA ALA A 99 15.66 -2.15 13.48
C ALA A 99 15.11 -1.45 12.21
N HIS A 100 13.80 -1.53 11.98
CA HIS A 100 13.19 -1.14 10.72
C HIS A 100 11.82 -0.47 10.94
N PRO A 101 11.77 0.71 11.60
CA PRO A 101 10.50 1.33 12.00
C PRO A 101 9.71 1.82 10.79
N LEU A 102 8.43 1.45 10.73
CA LEU A 102 7.43 2.09 9.88
C LEU A 102 6.87 3.34 10.60
N SER A 103 6.37 4.29 9.81
CA SER A 103 5.69 5.47 10.36
C SER A 103 4.37 5.13 11.07
N HIS A 104 3.69 4.05 10.64
CA HIS A 104 2.46 3.57 11.26
C HIS A 104 2.21 2.08 10.94
N ASN A 105 1.47 1.38 11.82
CA ASN A 105 1.14 -0.04 11.61
C ASN A 105 0.05 -0.28 10.57
N ARG A 106 -0.82 0.71 10.31
CA ARG A 106 -1.89 0.55 9.33
C ARG A 106 -1.38 0.91 7.94
N ILE A 107 -1.22 -0.13 7.13
CA ILE A 107 -0.75 -0.04 5.74
C ILE A 107 -1.97 0.02 4.84
N ARG A 108 -2.06 1.02 3.97
CA ARG A 108 -3.19 1.25 3.07
C ARG A 108 -2.91 0.82 1.65
N HIS A 109 -1.72 1.18 1.13
CA HIS A 109 -1.35 0.87 -0.24
C HIS A 109 0.15 0.58 -0.34
N ILE A 110 0.51 -0.29 -1.25
CA ILE A 110 1.89 -0.64 -1.60
C ILE A 110 2.03 -0.42 -3.11
N TYR A 111 3.05 0.31 -3.50
CA TYR A 111 3.29 0.69 -4.88
C TYR A 111 4.77 0.63 -5.22
N GLU A 112 5.11 0.05 -6.37
CA GLU A 112 6.46 0.10 -6.93
C GLU A 112 6.47 1.07 -8.11
N ASP A 113 7.34 2.07 -8.06
CA ASP A 113 7.46 3.08 -9.11
C ASP A 113 8.25 2.57 -10.34
N LYS A 114 8.32 3.37 -11.41
CA LYS A 114 9.01 3.05 -12.66
C LYS A 114 10.51 2.79 -12.47
N GLU A 115 11.11 3.32 -11.41
CA GLU A 115 12.52 3.10 -11.01
C GLU A 115 12.70 1.97 -10.00
N ARG A 116 11.62 1.20 -9.75
CA ARG A 116 11.59 0.07 -8.83
C ARG A 116 11.85 0.46 -7.37
N GLN A 117 11.45 1.68 -6.97
CA GLN A 117 11.38 2.07 -5.58
C GLN A 117 10.03 1.60 -5.00
N LEU A 118 10.07 0.99 -3.83
CA LEU A 118 8.87 0.51 -3.16
C LEU A 118 8.36 1.56 -2.17
N TRP A 119 7.13 2.00 -2.37
CA TRP A 119 6.44 3.00 -1.58
C TRP A 119 5.31 2.38 -0.79
N ILE A 120 5.20 2.77 0.48
CA ILE A 120 4.23 2.25 1.43
C ILE A 120 3.40 3.41 1.98
N ALA A 121 2.13 3.47 1.62
CA ALA A 121 1.17 4.44 2.15
C ALA A 121 0.60 3.91 3.48
N THR A 122 0.60 4.76 4.50
CA THR A 122 0.17 4.41 5.86
C THR A 122 -0.68 5.52 6.48
N ASP A 123 -1.31 5.25 7.62
CA ASP A 123 -1.99 6.30 8.40
C ASP A 123 -1.00 7.34 8.98
N GLY A 124 0.30 7.08 8.95
CA GLY A 124 1.38 7.99 9.36
C GLY A 124 2.18 8.57 8.18
N SER A 125 1.53 8.83 7.02
CA SER A 125 2.14 9.30 5.78
C SER A 125 2.77 8.18 4.94
N ILE A 126 3.79 8.47 4.14
CA ILE A 126 4.41 7.50 3.23
C ILE A 126 5.80 7.11 3.67
N ASN A 127 6.18 5.90 3.34
CA ASN A 127 7.52 5.36 3.55
C ASN A 127 8.07 4.82 2.23
N ARG A 128 9.36 4.89 2.02
CA ARG A 128 10.07 4.21 0.95
C ARG A 128 10.95 3.12 1.56
N TYR A 129 10.88 1.91 1.01
CA TYR A 129 11.76 0.83 1.42
C TYR A 129 13.11 0.93 0.69
N ASP A 130 14.18 0.98 1.44
CA ASP A 130 15.55 0.91 0.90
C ASP A 130 16.01 -0.55 0.90
N TYR A 131 16.17 -1.12 -0.30
CA TYR A 131 16.57 -2.52 -0.46
C TYR A 131 18.02 -2.78 -0.04
N THR A 132 18.87 -1.76 0.02
CA THR A 132 20.28 -1.90 0.39
C THR A 132 20.44 -2.02 1.90
N THR A 133 19.82 -1.11 2.64
CA THR A 133 19.86 -1.10 4.10
C THR A 133 18.76 -1.96 4.72
N GLN A 134 17.75 -2.32 3.93
CA GLN A 134 16.49 -2.97 4.37
C GLN A 134 15.70 -2.14 5.38
N GLU A 135 15.82 -0.83 5.33
CA GLU A 135 15.18 0.13 6.21
C GLU A 135 14.08 0.93 5.50
N PHE A 136 13.21 1.59 6.28
CA PHE A 136 12.21 2.50 5.76
C PHE A 136 12.66 3.94 5.95
N VAL A 137 12.61 4.72 4.86
CA VAL A 137 12.74 6.17 4.90
C VAL A 137 11.33 6.75 4.98
N HIS A 138 11.06 7.47 6.06
CA HIS A 138 9.77 8.11 6.28
C HIS A 138 9.77 9.54 5.75
N TYR A 139 8.70 9.93 5.05
CA TYR A 139 8.51 11.28 4.52
C TYR A 139 7.29 11.93 5.16
N ASN A 140 7.46 13.13 5.68
CA ASN A 140 6.39 13.99 6.17
C ASN A 140 6.15 15.09 5.14
N ILE A 141 5.03 15.02 4.41
CA ILE A 141 4.71 15.91 3.31
C ILE A 141 3.54 16.80 3.73
N ILE A 142 3.66 18.09 3.46
CA ILE A 142 2.65 19.10 3.75
C ILE A 142 2.31 19.90 2.48
N ASP A 143 1.16 20.57 2.50
CA ASP A 143 0.83 21.59 1.51
C ASP A 143 1.60 22.89 1.75
N SER A 144 1.53 23.84 0.81
CA SER A 144 2.25 25.11 0.89
C SER A 144 1.83 25.99 2.06
N THR A 145 0.67 25.76 2.65
CA THR A 145 0.16 26.51 3.80
C THR A 145 0.49 25.85 5.13
N GLY A 146 0.91 24.57 5.12
CA GLY A 146 1.07 23.74 6.31
C GLY A 146 -0.25 23.30 6.95
N THR A 147 -1.38 23.52 6.27
CA THR A 147 -2.72 23.16 6.78
C THR A 147 -2.99 21.68 6.62
N TYR A 148 -2.61 21.11 5.49
CA TYR A 148 -2.82 19.72 5.14
C TYR A 148 -1.50 18.95 5.09
N ASN A 149 -1.56 17.65 5.39
CA ASN A 149 -0.42 16.76 5.33
C ASN A 149 -0.83 15.40 4.77
N THR A 150 0.16 14.55 4.50
CA THR A 150 -0.04 13.20 3.95
C THR A 150 -0.32 12.13 5.01
N ASN A 151 -0.67 12.48 6.22
CA ASN A 151 -1.20 11.51 7.17
C ASN A 151 -2.49 10.87 6.62
N TRP A 152 -2.73 9.62 6.97
CA TRP A 152 -3.81 8.82 6.42
C TRP A 152 -3.73 8.74 4.89
N ALA A 153 -2.52 8.42 4.38
CA ALA A 153 -2.31 8.15 2.96
C ALA A 153 -2.99 6.82 2.58
N TYR A 154 -3.94 6.90 1.65
CA TYR A 154 -4.74 5.75 1.22
C TYR A 154 -4.26 5.13 -0.07
N TYR A 155 -3.71 5.94 -0.98
CA TYR A 155 -3.27 5.49 -2.29
C TYR A 155 -2.08 6.28 -2.79
N ILE A 156 -1.24 5.65 -3.60
CA ILE A 156 -0.07 6.28 -4.21
C ILE A 156 0.16 5.70 -5.60
N PHE A 157 0.52 6.53 -6.56
CA PHE A 157 1.03 6.13 -7.86
C PHE A 157 2.00 7.19 -8.42
N GLU A 158 2.76 6.84 -9.45
CA GLU A 158 3.64 7.73 -10.19
C GLU A 158 3.04 8.08 -11.55
N ASP A 159 2.99 9.37 -11.89
CA ASP A 159 2.57 9.85 -13.20
C ASP A 159 3.68 9.69 -14.28
N ASP A 160 3.39 10.10 -15.51
CA ASP A 160 4.35 10.02 -16.61
C ASP A 160 5.48 11.05 -16.51
N SER A 161 5.33 12.06 -15.69
CA SER A 161 6.34 13.09 -15.42
C SER A 161 7.27 12.72 -14.26
N GLY A 162 7.03 11.59 -13.58
CA GLY A 162 7.81 11.13 -12.43
C GLY A 162 7.38 11.74 -11.10
N ASN A 163 6.18 12.35 -11.04
CA ASN A 163 5.64 12.81 -9.78
C ASN A 163 4.88 11.70 -9.07
N LEU A 164 4.98 11.65 -7.76
CA LEU A 164 4.13 10.81 -6.93
C LEU A 164 2.84 11.56 -6.59
N TRP A 165 1.73 10.91 -6.86
CA TRP A 165 0.39 11.32 -6.46
C TRP A 165 -0.01 10.53 -5.22
N ILE A 166 -0.34 11.24 -4.15
CA ILE A 166 -0.64 10.65 -2.85
C ILE A 166 -2.04 11.10 -2.42
N ALA A 167 -2.99 10.17 -2.44
CA ALA A 167 -4.35 10.40 -1.98
C ALA A 167 -4.44 10.18 -0.47
N THR A 168 -5.15 11.06 0.22
CA THR A 168 -5.29 11.01 1.68
C THR A 168 -6.76 11.05 2.11
N CYS A 169 -7.02 10.65 3.35
CA CYS A 169 -8.37 10.66 3.91
C CYS A 169 -8.89 12.09 4.19
N LEU A 170 -8.06 13.03 4.59
CA LEU A 170 -8.49 14.38 5.00
C LEU A 170 -7.62 15.52 4.44
N GLY A 171 -6.53 15.20 3.76
CA GLY A 171 -5.60 16.18 3.20
C GLY A 171 -5.77 16.45 1.70
N GLY A 172 -6.68 15.75 1.03
CA GLY A 172 -6.82 15.81 -0.42
C GLY A 172 -5.78 14.96 -1.15
N ILE A 173 -5.31 15.42 -2.31
CA ILE A 173 -4.30 14.74 -3.13
C ILE A 173 -3.06 15.61 -3.20
N PHE A 174 -1.93 15.03 -2.81
CA PHE A 174 -0.62 15.68 -2.91
C PHE A 174 0.10 15.21 -4.16
N VAL A 175 0.71 16.13 -4.87
CA VAL A 175 1.59 15.86 -6.01
C VAL A 175 3.00 16.31 -5.63
N VAL A 176 3.96 15.39 -5.69
CA VAL A 176 5.33 15.64 -5.29
C VAL A 176 6.32 15.18 -6.35
N ASP A 177 7.34 15.96 -6.62
CA ASP A 177 8.48 15.55 -7.41
C ASP A 177 9.25 14.47 -6.63
N LYS A 178 9.22 13.24 -7.12
CA LYS A 178 9.83 12.08 -6.48
C LYS A 178 11.32 12.26 -6.23
N HIS A 179 12.04 12.82 -7.20
CA HIS A 179 13.49 12.97 -7.08
C HIS A 179 13.89 14.02 -6.05
N LYS A 180 13.18 15.15 -6.00
CA LYS A 180 13.39 16.16 -4.97
C LYS A 180 13.03 15.62 -3.58
N LEU A 181 11.91 14.89 -3.48
CA LEU A 181 11.51 14.25 -2.24
C LEU A 181 12.60 13.30 -1.72
N MET A 182 13.14 12.44 -2.59
CA MET A 182 14.20 11.49 -2.22
C MET A 182 15.52 12.16 -1.83
N GLN A 183 15.81 13.36 -2.37
CA GLN A 183 16.99 14.14 -2.03
C GLN A 183 16.78 15.02 -0.79
N SER A 184 15.53 15.21 -0.35
CA SER A 184 15.23 16.02 0.82
C SER A 184 15.83 15.40 2.07
N LYS A 185 16.45 16.26 2.90
CA LYS A 185 16.91 15.83 4.22
C LYS A 185 15.72 15.73 5.16
N VAL A 186 15.87 14.89 6.20
CA VAL A 186 14.87 14.67 7.24
C VAL A 186 14.19 15.97 7.68
N GLY A 187 12.85 16.02 7.59
CA GLY A 187 12.04 17.19 7.90
C GLY A 187 10.71 17.14 7.16
N GLN A 188 10.04 18.28 7.11
CA GLN A 188 8.83 18.45 6.33
C GLN A 188 9.19 18.78 4.86
N TYR A 189 8.55 18.07 3.92
CA TYR A 189 8.62 18.39 2.50
C TYR A 189 7.35 19.11 2.07
N VAL A 190 7.48 20.21 1.35
CA VAL A 190 6.34 20.93 0.78
C VAL A 190 6.04 20.37 -0.59
N ALA A 191 4.82 19.86 -0.78
CA ALA A 191 4.38 19.32 -2.06
C ALA A 191 4.34 20.41 -3.14
N GLU A 192 4.63 20.04 -4.38
CA GLU A 192 4.52 20.92 -5.53
C GLU A 192 3.07 21.37 -5.75
N TYR A 193 2.11 20.50 -5.45
CA TYR A 193 0.69 20.82 -5.53
C TYR A 193 -0.14 20.00 -4.52
N ASN A 194 -1.26 20.59 -4.08
CA ASN A 194 -2.26 19.92 -3.28
C ASN A 194 -3.66 20.19 -3.83
N TYR A 195 -4.33 19.16 -4.34
CA TYR A 195 -5.75 19.23 -4.69
C TYR A 195 -6.59 19.08 -3.42
N SER A 196 -7.48 20.03 -3.21
CA SER A 196 -8.37 20.09 -2.05
C SER A 196 -9.75 20.63 -2.44
N ILE A 197 -10.66 20.72 -1.49
CA ILE A 197 -11.97 21.36 -1.71
C ILE A 197 -11.87 22.84 -2.13
N HIS A 198 -10.73 23.48 -1.91
CA HIS A 198 -10.52 24.88 -2.27
C HIS A 198 -10.10 25.07 -3.73
N ASN A 199 -9.73 24.00 -4.43
CA ASN A 199 -9.18 24.07 -5.78
C ASN A 199 -9.52 22.90 -6.69
N GLY A 200 -10.71 22.31 -6.51
CA GLY A 200 -11.27 21.39 -7.51
C GLY A 200 -11.85 20.10 -6.99
N LEU A 201 -11.52 19.66 -5.77
CA LEU A 201 -12.14 18.46 -5.21
C LEU A 201 -13.53 18.75 -4.63
N SER A 202 -14.49 17.88 -4.86
CA SER A 202 -15.82 17.92 -4.24
C SER A 202 -15.83 17.39 -2.81
N GLY A 203 -14.72 16.82 -2.33
CA GLY A 203 -14.55 16.30 -0.96
C GLY A 203 -13.11 15.95 -0.67
N MET A 204 -12.78 15.76 0.61
CA MET A 204 -11.41 15.48 1.08
C MET A 204 -11.18 14.01 1.40
N PHE A 205 -12.23 13.19 1.44
CA PHE A 205 -12.13 11.77 1.74
C PHE A 205 -11.88 10.99 0.45
N ILE A 206 -10.60 10.78 0.14
CA ILE A 206 -10.18 10.12 -1.10
C ILE A 206 -9.87 8.66 -0.79
N ASN A 207 -10.59 7.74 -1.42
CA ASN A 207 -10.35 6.30 -1.28
C ASN A 207 -9.29 5.79 -2.24
N GLN A 208 -9.36 6.27 -3.48
CA GLN A 208 -8.49 5.80 -4.55
C GLN A 208 -8.32 6.87 -5.61
N ILE A 209 -7.18 6.86 -6.27
CA ILE A 209 -6.90 7.64 -7.48
C ILE A 209 -6.37 6.70 -8.56
N MET A 210 -6.73 6.94 -9.81
CA MET A 210 -6.36 6.08 -10.92
C MET A 210 -6.08 6.90 -12.18
N PRO A 211 -4.87 6.85 -12.74
CA PRO A 211 -4.60 7.46 -14.04
C PRO A 211 -5.24 6.63 -15.16
N ASP A 212 -5.72 7.29 -16.21
CA ASP A 212 -6.09 6.65 -17.46
C ASP A 212 -4.99 6.82 -18.52
N LYS A 213 -5.22 6.23 -19.69
CA LYS A 213 -4.25 6.29 -20.81
C LYS A 213 -4.19 7.66 -21.49
N GLU A 214 -5.20 8.47 -21.29
CA GLU A 214 -5.33 9.83 -21.83
C GLU A 214 -4.65 10.88 -20.94
N GLY A 215 -4.15 10.48 -19.75
CA GLY A 215 -3.49 11.35 -18.80
C GLY A 215 -4.43 12.00 -17.77
N ASN A 216 -5.72 11.62 -17.77
CA ASN A 216 -6.63 12.06 -16.72
C ASN A 216 -6.41 11.26 -15.44
N VAL A 217 -6.71 11.87 -14.30
CA VAL A 217 -6.71 11.18 -13.00
C VAL A 217 -8.15 11.07 -12.49
N TRP A 218 -8.63 9.85 -12.37
CA TRP A 218 -9.91 9.53 -11.78
C TRP A 218 -9.78 9.48 -10.26
N VAL A 219 -10.65 10.20 -9.57
CA VAL A 219 -10.62 10.32 -8.12
C VAL A 219 -11.90 9.72 -7.53
N LEU A 220 -11.74 8.61 -6.81
CA LEU A 220 -12.83 7.97 -6.08
C LEU A 220 -12.93 8.55 -4.67
N LEU A 221 -13.96 9.34 -4.45
CA LEU A 221 -14.35 9.86 -3.14
C LEU A 221 -15.32 8.89 -2.46
N TYR A 222 -15.50 9.04 -1.15
CA TYR A 222 -16.39 8.17 -0.37
C TYR A 222 -17.81 8.08 -0.93
N LEU A 223 -18.33 9.15 -1.51
CA LEU A 223 -19.70 9.23 -2.06
C LEU A 223 -19.76 9.68 -3.54
N SER A 224 -18.64 9.83 -4.23
CA SER A 224 -18.58 10.44 -5.55
C SER A 224 -17.37 9.99 -6.35
N LEU A 225 -17.46 10.12 -7.68
CA LEU A 225 -16.35 9.93 -8.61
C LEU A 225 -16.18 11.22 -9.42
N ILE A 226 -14.98 11.74 -9.46
CA ILE A 226 -14.60 12.88 -10.30
C ILE A 226 -13.31 12.55 -11.08
N HIS A 227 -13.02 13.34 -12.13
CA HIS A 227 -11.72 13.31 -12.80
C HIS A 227 -11.10 14.71 -12.83
N ILE A 228 -9.79 14.80 -12.85
CA ILE A 228 -8.99 16.00 -12.90
C ILE A 228 -7.83 15.83 -13.89
#